data_8738048e83389e6d8b4a8a197998c2ab
#
_entry.id   8738048e83389e6d8b4a8a197998c2ab
#
_cell.length_a   1.000
_cell.length_b   1.000
_cell.length_c   1.000
_cell.angle_alpha   90.00
_cell.angle_beta   90.00
_cell.angle_gamma   90.00
#
_symmetry.space_group_name_H-M   'P 1'
#
loop_
_entity.id
_entity.type
_entity.pdbx_description
1 polymer ?
#
loop_
_entity_poly.entity_id
_entity_poly.type
_entity_poly.pdbx_seq_one_letter_code
_entity_poly.pdbx_strand_id
1 'polypeptide(L)'
;MNRTEWLAVLLCAAALVWMMTRPAPPKAEEKPVAAETKTDPSKPAEATSPETPPTPPVKPETVVISNKAAEYTFTNIGGALQQVNILPGNKYAGKTAQILNDPGRFQGPVGGLSSVPGEIEKLAYAVKEQTPRSITYVADSKGLKITKEWSLHALPEGTEDGDGFGYLWDLKVTIQNTAADKASGSYYLYSGLLGKLHANDWIEPAATSYADGDAVEVNAGEFDRSTFLGMWERHPQRDYITNELKEMSFGGVHNQYYCLLIRPLDVKKDGKTSTWSSWRFINRDDPGLHPVQAKGIEAAVGMGSFSLGTNETYTWKGQVYTGPRSGSVLNRLDKELDTEFRQVMHYGWFRLLSRLFLGLLNTFYGWIGSYGVAVMMLTFLVRFCIWPLHIK
;
A
#
# COMPACT_ATOMS: atom_id res chain seq x y z
N MET A 1 44.95 8.60 20.18
CA MET A 1 44.36 7.61 19.28
C MET A 1 45.44 6.69 18.74
N ASN A 2 45.31 5.39 19.01
CA ASN A 2 46.26 4.39 18.55
C ASN A 2 46.08 4.12 17.03
N ARG A 3 47.13 3.58 16.35
CA ARG A 3 47.07 3.25 14.92
C ARG A 3 45.90 2.33 14.56
N THR A 4 45.50 1.48 15.47
CA THR A 4 44.34 0.59 15.31
C THR A 4 42.98 1.31 15.36
N GLU A 5 42.86 2.39 16.12
CA GLU A 5 41.64 3.22 16.17
C GLU A 5 41.47 4.02 14.88
N TRP A 6 42.55 4.55 14.31
CA TRP A 6 42.55 5.19 13.00
C TRP A 6 42.19 4.24 11.87
N LEU A 7 42.63 2.98 11.95
CA LEU A 7 42.31 1.96 10.97
C LEU A 7 40.78 1.57 11.04
N ALA A 8 40.23 1.50 12.23
CA ALA A 8 38.80 1.28 12.42
C ALA A 8 37.93 2.44 11.88
N VAL A 9 38.34 3.68 12.15
CA VAL A 9 37.66 4.89 11.64
C VAL A 9 37.77 4.95 10.11
N LEU A 10 38.92 4.63 9.53
CA LEU A 10 39.10 4.59 8.07
C LEU A 10 38.27 3.46 7.43
N LEU A 11 38.19 2.29 8.05
CA LEU A 11 37.33 1.19 7.57
C LEU A 11 35.86 1.55 7.64
N CYS A 12 35.41 2.20 8.72
CA CYS A 12 34.05 2.69 8.83
C CYS A 12 33.75 3.79 7.81
N ALA A 13 34.67 4.73 7.59
CA ALA A 13 34.53 5.76 6.57
C ALA A 13 34.54 5.17 5.16
N ALA A 14 35.44 4.22 4.87
CA ALA A 14 35.44 3.51 3.58
C ALA A 14 34.17 2.68 3.35
N ALA A 15 33.63 2.03 4.38
CA ALA A 15 32.36 1.32 4.29
C ALA A 15 31.17 2.27 4.05
N LEU A 16 31.18 3.45 4.69
CA LEU A 16 30.19 4.51 4.46
C LEU A 16 30.27 5.05 3.02
N VAL A 17 31.48 5.35 2.54
CA VAL A 17 31.70 5.80 1.15
C VAL A 17 31.28 4.71 0.16
N TRP A 18 31.64 3.45 0.40
CA TRP A 18 31.24 2.33 -0.45
C TRP A 18 29.71 2.13 -0.46
N MET A 19 29.04 2.35 0.69
CA MET A 19 27.59 2.29 0.81
C MET A 19 26.91 3.45 0.06
N MET A 20 27.53 4.64 0.06
CA MET A 20 27.04 5.82 -0.67
C MET A 20 27.33 5.76 -2.19
N THR A 21 28.32 4.98 -2.60
CA THR A 21 28.71 4.81 -4.02
C THR A 21 28.14 3.56 -4.68
N ARG A 22 27.41 2.72 -3.95
CA ARG A 22 26.70 1.59 -4.58
C ARG A 22 25.76 2.14 -5.65
N PRO A 23 25.90 1.74 -6.91
CA PRO A 23 24.89 2.00 -7.91
C PRO A 23 23.57 1.38 -7.40
N ALA A 24 22.48 2.13 -7.53
CA ALA A 24 21.14 1.59 -7.34
C ALA A 24 21.00 0.31 -8.17
N PRO A 25 20.24 -0.70 -7.70
CA PRO A 25 19.99 -1.91 -8.48
C PRO A 25 19.58 -1.53 -9.91
N PRO A 26 20.01 -2.29 -10.93
CA PRO A 26 19.83 -1.91 -12.32
C PRO A 26 18.35 -1.59 -12.57
N LYS A 27 18.08 -0.33 -12.94
CA LYS A 27 16.78 0.09 -13.45
C LYS A 27 16.43 -0.83 -14.60
N ALA A 28 15.22 -1.40 -14.56
CA ALA A 28 14.64 -1.99 -15.75
C ALA A 28 14.74 -0.96 -16.90
N GLU A 29 15.32 -1.37 -18.01
CA GLU A 29 15.52 -0.52 -19.18
C GLU A 29 14.15 0.03 -19.61
N GLU A 30 13.98 1.34 -19.49
CA GLU A 30 12.91 2.06 -20.19
C GLU A 30 13.16 1.86 -21.69
N LYS A 31 12.32 1.05 -22.35
CA LYS A 31 12.25 1.06 -23.80
C LYS A 31 11.89 2.47 -24.23
N PRO A 32 12.66 3.09 -25.14
CA PRO A 32 12.37 4.45 -25.60
C PRO A 32 11.01 4.47 -26.27
N VAL A 33 10.08 5.21 -25.70
CA VAL A 33 8.87 5.65 -26.39
C VAL A 33 9.33 6.50 -27.57
N ALA A 34 8.92 6.13 -28.75
CA ALA A 34 9.28 6.79 -30.00
C ALA A 34 9.10 8.30 -29.92
N ALA A 35 10.14 9.02 -30.30
CA ALA A 35 10.15 10.47 -30.37
C ALA A 35 9.02 10.94 -31.30
N GLU A 36 8.02 11.61 -30.74
CA GLU A 36 7.04 12.36 -31.53
C GLU A 36 7.72 13.60 -32.13
N THR A 37 7.66 13.65 -33.43
CA THR A 37 8.12 14.74 -34.29
C THR A 37 7.34 16.02 -33.93
N LYS A 38 8.06 17.06 -33.58
CA LYS A 38 7.52 18.43 -33.47
C LYS A 38 6.93 18.87 -34.79
N THR A 39 5.63 19.03 -34.86
CA THR A 39 4.95 19.76 -35.93
C THR A 39 4.36 21.04 -35.37
N ASP A 40 4.68 22.13 -36.02
CA ASP A 40 4.34 23.51 -35.74
C ASP A 40 2.80 23.74 -35.77
N PRO A 41 2.24 24.63 -34.93
CA PRO A 41 0.80 24.78 -34.79
C PRO A 41 0.21 25.67 -35.85
N SER A 42 -0.59 25.14 -36.75
CA SER A 42 -1.57 25.87 -37.50
C SER A 42 -2.98 25.41 -37.12
N LYS A 43 -3.67 26.36 -36.49
CA LYS A 43 -5.11 26.60 -36.22
C LYS A 43 -6.11 25.45 -36.44
N PRO A 44 -6.94 25.16 -35.42
CA PRO A 44 -7.86 24.04 -35.38
C PRO A 44 -9.12 24.26 -36.21
N ALA A 45 -9.52 23.22 -36.96
CA ALA A 45 -10.90 23.08 -37.39
C ALA A 45 -11.69 22.43 -36.24
N GLU A 46 -12.72 23.08 -35.77
CA GLU A 46 -13.74 22.55 -34.87
C GLU A 46 -14.41 21.33 -35.48
N ALA A 47 -14.07 20.13 -34.93
CA ALA A 47 -14.90 18.94 -35.10
C ALA A 47 -15.78 18.84 -33.86
N THR A 48 -17.05 19.15 -34.02
CA THR A 48 -18.12 18.95 -33.04
C THR A 48 -18.25 17.45 -32.76
N SER A 49 -17.67 16.99 -31.65
CA SER A 49 -18.03 15.69 -31.06
C SER A 49 -19.45 15.79 -30.49
N PRO A 50 -20.32 14.79 -30.69
CA PRO A 50 -21.62 14.79 -30.06
C PRO A 50 -21.45 14.70 -28.53
N GLU A 51 -21.90 15.75 -27.85
CA GLU A 51 -22.03 15.74 -26.37
C GLU A 51 -22.94 14.59 -25.95
N THR A 52 -22.33 13.61 -25.32
CA THR A 52 -23.08 12.60 -24.57
C THR A 52 -23.82 13.35 -23.44
N PRO A 53 -25.15 13.16 -23.27
CA PRO A 53 -25.91 13.85 -22.22
C PRO A 53 -25.25 13.60 -20.86
N PRO A 54 -25.14 14.62 -19.98
CA PRO A 54 -24.57 14.44 -18.67
C PRO A 54 -25.39 13.42 -17.89
N THR A 55 -24.80 12.32 -17.55
CA THR A 55 -25.35 11.32 -16.64
C THR A 55 -25.74 12.05 -15.34
N PRO A 56 -26.96 11.92 -14.83
CA PRO A 56 -27.38 12.61 -13.61
C PRO A 56 -26.39 12.28 -12.48
N PRO A 57 -26.06 13.25 -11.61
CA PRO A 57 -25.15 13.01 -10.50
C PRO A 57 -25.65 11.88 -9.64
N VAL A 58 -24.94 10.77 -9.64
CA VAL A 58 -25.30 9.60 -8.84
C VAL A 58 -25.12 9.96 -7.38
N LYS A 59 -26.19 9.80 -6.60
CA LYS A 59 -26.13 10.03 -5.16
C LYS A 59 -25.22 8.95 -4.52
N PRO A 60 -24.19 9.33 -3.77
CA PRO A 60 -23.39 8.35 -3.06
C PRO A 60 -24.24 7.65 -2.00
N GLU A 61 -24.26 6.33 -2.07
CA GLU A 61 -24.89 5.45 -1.09
C GLU A 61 -23.80 4.65 -0.38
N THR A 62 -23.94 4.53 0.93
CA THR A 62 -22.97 3.80 1.76
C THR A 62 -23.64 2.64 2.49
N VAL A 63 -22.88 1.56 2.63
CA VAL A 63 -23.27 0.37 3.40
C VAL A 63 -22.19 0.11 4.45
N VAL A 64 -22.61 -0.12 5.70
CA VAL A 64 -21.68 -0.44 6.78
C VAL A 64 -21.78 -1.93 7.09
N ILE A 65 -20.62 -2.59 7.11
CA ILE A 65 -20.43 -3.95 7.58
C ILE A 65 -19.47 -3.89 8.77
N SER A 66 -19.85 -4.46 9.90
CA SER A 66 -19.04 -4.41 11.11
C SER A 66 -18.75 -5.80 11.67
N ASN A 67 -17.60 -5.90 12.35
CA ASN A 67 -17.24 -7.04 13.17
C ASN A 67 -16.70 -6.53 14.53
N LYS A 68 -16.15 -7.41 15.38
CA LYS A 68 -15.60 -7.00 16.68
C LYS A 68 -14.35 -6.12 16.60
N ALA A 69 -13.67 -6.10 15.45
CA ALA A 69 -12.39 -5.42 15.26
C ALA A 69 -12.55 -4.05 14.61
N ALA A 70 -13.45 -3.91 13.64
CA ALA A 70 -13.61 -2.71 12.85
C ALA A 70 -15.02 -2.58 12.21
N GLU A 71 -15.35 -1.35 11.81
CA GLU A 71 -16.48 -1.03 10.95
C GLU A 71 -15.97 -0.65 9.55
N TYR A 72 -16.59 -1.20 8.54
CA TYR A 72 -16.23 -1.04 7.13
C TYR A 72 -17.34 -0.31 6.40
N THR A 73 -17.08 0.89 5.96
CA THR A 73 -18.02 1.67 5.16
C THR A 73 -17.73 1.47 3.69
N PHE A 74 -18.59 0.79 3.00
CA PHE A 74 -18.55 0.61 1.55
C PHE A 74 -19.34 1.71 0.85
N THR A 75 -18.94 2.06 -0.38
CA THR A 75 -19.63 3.05 -1.22
C THR A 75 -20.00 2.43 -2.56
N ASN A 76 -21.13 2.88 -3.10
CA ASN A 76 -21.52 2.55 -4.46
C ASN A 76 -20.64 3.26 -5.52
N ILE A 77 -19.98 4.35 -5.18
CA ILE A 77 -19.02 5.01 -6.08
C ILE A 77 -17.72 4.20 -6.10
N GLY A 78 -17.42 3.58 -7.23
CA GLY A 78 -16.32 2.63 -7.38
C GLY A 78 -16.64 1.21 -6.89
N GLY A 79 -17.78 0.97 -6.22
CA GLY A 79 -18.16 -0.34 -5.67
C GLY A 79 -17.08 -0.89 -4.74
N ALA A 80 -16.66 -0.10 -3.73
CA ALA A 80 -15.41 -0.32 -3.02
C ALA A 80 -15.47 0.17 -1.56
N LEU A 81 -14.44 -0.14 -0.79
CA LEU A 81 -14.34 0.20 0.62
C LEU A 81 -13.88 1.65 0.80
N GLN A 82 -14.80 2.50 1.24
CA GLN A 82 -14.55 3.94 1.40
C GLN A 82 -13.72 4.25 2.64
N GLN A 83 -14.05 3.59 3.78
CA GLN A 83 -13.48 3.93 5.07
C GLN A 83 -13.42 2.69 5.96
N VAL A 84 -12.38 2.60 6.78
CA VAL A 84 -12.27 1.62 7.86
C VAL A 84 -12.14 2.34 9.18
N ASN A 85 -13.00 2.00 10.13
CA ASN A 85 -13.00 2.54 11.47
C ASN A 85 -12.58 1.42 12.46
N ILE A 86 -11.34 1.47 12.93
CA ILE A 86 -10.84 0.53 13.93
C ILE A 86 -11.48 0.86 15.27
N LEU A 87 -12.25 -0.07 15.84
CA LEU A 87 -13.10 0.19 17.00
C LEU A 87 -12.28 0.47 18.28
N PRO A 88 -12.75 1.39 19.14
CA PRO A 88 -12.12 1.66 20.43
C PRO A 88 -12.21 0.42 21.33
N GLY A 89 -11.23 0.26 22.22
CA GLY A 89 -11.11 -0.93 23.07
C GLY A 89 -10.38 -2.10 22.42
N ASN A 90 -10.17 -2.06 21.11
CA ASN A 90 -9.21 -2.91 20.43
C ASN A 90 -7.79 -2.48 20.84
N LYS A 91 -6.91 -3.44 21.13
CA LYS A 91 -5.51 -3.15 21.55
C LYS A 91 -4.71 -2.29 20.57
N TYR A 92 -5.18 -2.17 19.31
CA TYR A 92 -4.54 -1.40 18.27
C TYR A 92 -5.13 0.00 18.05
N ALA A 93 -6.35 0.28 18.52
CA ALA A 93 -7.00 1.58 18.37
C ALA A 93 -6.77 2.52 19.57
N GLY A 94 -6.36 1.96 20.70
CA GLY A 94 -6.27 2.73 21.95
C GLY A 94 -7.66 3.12 22.48
N LYS A 95 -7.78 4.37 22.98
CA LYS A 95 -9.01 4.87 23.61
C LYS A 95 -10.02 5.43 22.61
N THR A 96 -9.59 5.78 21.41
CA THR A 96 -10.42 6.39 20.36
C THR A 96 -10.37 5.55 19.10
N ALA A 97 -11.46 5.55 18.35
CA ALA A 97 -11.51 4.93 17.05
C ALA A 97 -10.46 5.54 16.10
N GLN A 98 -9.87 4.73 15.25
CA GLN A 98 -8.91 5.18 14.25
C GLN A 98 -9.50 4.98 12.86
N ILE A 99 -9.58 6.07 12.10
CA ILE A 99 -10.16 6.08 10.77
C ILE A 99 -9.03 5.93 9.74
N LEU A 100 -9.16 4.92 8.91
CA LEU A 100 -8.27 4.68 7.76
C LEU A 100 -9.01 5.01 6.48
N ASN A 101 -8.32 5.59 5.51
CA ASN A 101 -8.88 6.01 4.23
C ASN A 101 -10.09 6.93 4.40
N ASP A 102 -9.94 8.01 5.17
CA ASP A 102 -10.99 8.96 5.51
C ASP A 102 -11.45 9.73 4.24
N PRO A 103 -12.74 9.64 3.84
CA PRO A 103 -13.25 10.31 2.64
C PRO A 103 -13.21 11.84 2.72
N GLY A 104 -13.14 12.43 3.90
CA GLY A 104 -12.92 13.86 4.09
C GLY A 104 -11.52 14.32 3.70
N ARG A 105 -10.57 13.40 3.61
CA ARG A 105 -9.18 13.67 3.26
C ARG A 105 -8.77 13.16 1.89
N PHE A 106 -9.48 12.17 1.30
CA PHE A 106 -8.94 11.32 0.25
C PHE A 106 -9.86 11.17 -0.95
N GLN A 107 -9.26 10.85 -2.10
CA GLN A 107 -9.94 10.90 -3.39
C GLN A 107 -10.64 9.61 -3.81
N GLY A 108 -10.32 8.48 -3.19
CA GLY A 108 -10.86 7.22 -3.67
C GLY A 108 -11.02 6.13 -2.62
N PRO A 109 -11.96 5.21 -2.86
CA PRO A 109 -12.18 4.06 -2.02
C PRO A 109 -11.17 2.93 -2.33
N VAL A 110 -10.75 2.18 -1.31
CA VAL A 110 -9.90 1.00 -1.44
C VAL A 110 -10.59 -0.06 -2.32
N GLY A 111 -9.89 -0.56 -3.33
CA GLY A 111 -10.46 -1.45 -4.35
C GLY A 111 -11.23 -0.71 -5.44
N GLY A 112 -11.18 0.62 -5.49
CA GLY A 112 -11.62 1.40 -6.63
C GLY A 112 -10.79 1.06 -7.88
N LEU A 113 -11.41 1.06 -9.05
CA LEU A 113 -10.73 0.82 -10.32
C LEU A 113 -10.16 2.12 -10.87
N SER A 114 -9.03 2.00 -11.53
CA SER A 114 -8.40 3.07 -12.29
C SER A 114 -7.79 2.52 -13.57
N SER A 115 -7.99 3.18 -14.67
CA SER A 115 -7.33 2.87 -15.95
C SER A 115 -5.93 3.49 -16.03
N VAL A 116 -5.71 4.59 -15.28
CA VAL A 116 -4.42 5.29 -15.18
C VAL A 116 -4.08 5.49 -13.71
N PRO A 117 -2.84 5.24 -13.27
CA PRO A 117 -2.44 5.49 -11.88
C PRO A 117 -2.76 6.93 -11.44
N GLY A 118 -3.41 7.07 -10.28
CA GLY A 118 -3.81 8.37 -9.74
C GLY A 118 -5.18 8.88 -10.18
N GLU A 119 -5.82 8.28 -11.19
CA GLU A 119 -7.14 8.67 -11.69
C GLU A 119 -8.17 7.59 -11.37
N ILE A 120 -8.82 7.68 -10.22
CA ILE A 120 -9.81 6.68 -9.81
C ILE A 120 -11.14 6.95 -10.50
N GLU A 121 -11.69 5.92 -11.15
CA GLU A 121 -12.96 6.02 -11.84
C GLU A 121 -14.12 6.25 -10.86
N LYS A 122 -14.91 7.30 -11.10
CA LYS A 122 -16.12 7.62 -10.33
C LYS A 122 -17.34 6.90 -10.89
N LEU A 123 -17.18 5.62 -11.27
CA LEU A 123 -18.27 4.79 -11.76
C LEU A 123 -19.20 4.41 -10.60
N ALA A 124 -20.50 4.56 -10.82
CA ALA A 124 -21.51 4.15 -9.86
C ALA A 124 -21.89 2.67 -10.05
N TYR A 125 -21.92 1.95 -8.98
CA TYR A 125 -22.29 0.55 -8.93
C TYR A 125 -23.67 0.39 -8.23
N ALA A 126 -24.46 -0.56 -8.69
CA ALA A 126 -25.64 -1.02 -7.97
C ALA A 126 -25.25 -2.14 -7.01
N VAL A 127 -25.84 -2.14 -5.81
CA VAL A 127 -25.74 -3.27 -4.88
C VAL A 127 -26.61 -4.41 -5.40
N LYS A 128 -26.00 -5.54 -5.72
CA LYS A 128 -26.71 -6.75 -6.18
C LYS A 128 -27.13 -7.63 -5.01
N GLU A 129 -26.24 -7.79 -4.05
CA GLU A 129 -26.44 -8.65 -2.88
C GLU A 129 -25.67 -8.08 -1.69
N GLN A 130 -26.23 -8.20 -0.50
CA GLN A 130 -25.61 -7.77 0.75
C GLN A 130 -25.92 -8.77 1.85
N THR A 131 -24.91 -9.14 2.61
CA THR A 131 -25.01 -9.94 3.83
C THR A 131 -24.25 -9.26 4.98
N PRO A 132 -24.33 -9.74 6.22
CA PRO A 132 -23.53 -9.20 7.31
C PRO A 132 -22.01 -9.33 7.12
N ARG A 133 -21.55 -10.15 6.16
CA ARG A 133 -20.12 -10.40 5.92
C ARG A 133 -19.70 -10.25 4.45
N SER A 134 -20.59 -9.84 3.57
CA SER A 134 -20.29 -9.70 2.14
C SER A 134 -21.14 -8.64 1.47
N ILE A 135 -20.62 -8.09 0.38
CA ILE A 135 -21.36 -7.18 -0.50
C ILE A 135 -20.93 -7.40 -1.94
N THR A 136 -21.91 -7.44 -2.84
CA THR A 136 -21.68 -7.58 -4.28
C THR A 136 -22.18 -6.36 -5.01
N TYR A 137 -21.28 -5.74 -5.77
CA TYR A 137 -21.53 -4.58 -6.60
C TYR A 137 -21.51 -4.95 -8.08
N VAL A 138 -22.37 -4.32 -8.88
CA VAL A 138 -22.41 -4.48 -10.34
C VAL A 138 -22.54 -3.12 -10.99
N ALA A 139 -21.77 -2.90 -12.06
CA ALA A 139 -21.88 -1.73 -12.90
C ALA A 139 -21.68 -2.10 -14.38
N ASP A 140 -22.30 -1.30 -15.24
CA ASP A 140 -22.11 -1.38 -16.67
C ASP A 140 -21.41 -0.10 -17.15
N SER A 141 -20.30 -0.22 -17.87
CA SER A 141 -19.54 0.90 -18.40
C SER A 141 -18.87 0.54 -19.72
N LYS A 142 -19.10 1.34 -20.75
CA LYS A 142 -18.46 1.20 -22.07
C LYS A 142 -18.52 -0.23 -22.67
N GLY A 143 -19.66 -0.91 -22.51
CA GLY A 143 -19.84 -2.29 -23.00
C GLY A 143 -19.15 -3.35 -22.14
N LEU A 144 -18.67 -2.98 -20.96
CA LEU A 144 -18.14 -3.90 -19.97
C LEU A 144 -19.10 -3.96 -18.78
N LYS A 145 -19.47 -5.17 -18.36
CA LYS A 145 -20.14 -5.42 -17.10
C LYS A 145 -19.12 -5.79 -16.04
N ILE A 146 -19.02 -4.98 -15.00
CA ILE A 146 -18.05 -5.15 -13.93
C ILE A 146 -18.79 -5.58 -12.67
N THR A 147 -18.39 -6.72 -12.11
CA THR A 147 -18.91 -7.24 -10.85
C THR A 147 -17.79 -7.30 -9.83
N LYS A 148 -18.04 -6.75 -8.63
CA LYS A 148 -17.10 -6.82 -7.49
C LYS A 148 -17.79 -7.54 -6.35
N GLU A 149 -17.21 -8.65 -5.94
CA GLU A 149 -17.66 -9.47 -4.83
C GLU A 149 -16.67 -9.31 -3.67
N TRP A 150 -17.13 -8.67 -2.60
CA TRP A 150 -16.38 -8.49 -1.36
C TRP A 150 -16.92 -9.44 -0.31
N SER A 151 -16.06 -10.20 0.34
CA SER A 151 -16.41 -11.03 1.50
C SER A 151 -15.35 -10.94 2.57
N LEU A 152 -15.79 -10.77 3.82
CA LEU A 152 -14.88 -10.81 4.96
C LEU A 152 -14.30 -12.24 5.05
N HIS A 153 -12.97 -12.33 5.10
CA HIS A 153 -12.28 -13.62 5.10
C HIS A 153 -12.80 -14.54 6.21
N ALA A 154 -12.92 -15.83 5.92
CA ALA A 154 -13.40 -16.81 6.88
C ALA A 154 -12.42 -16.91 8.06
N LEU A 155 -12.97 -16.91 9.28
CA LEU A 155 -12.16 -17.09 10.48
C LEU A 155 -11.84 -18.58 10.65
N PRO A 156 -10.56 -18.96 10.83
CA PRO A 156 -10.22 -20.30 11.28
C PRO A 156 -10.86 -20.61 12.63
N GLU A 157 -11.17 -21.87 12.89
CA GLU A 157 -11.77 -22.31 14.16
C GLU A 157 -10.90 -21.85 15.36
N GLY A 158 -11.56 -21.30 16.39
CA GLY A 158 -10.88 -20.80 17.58
C GLY A 158 -10.16 -19.46 17.44
N THR A 159 -10.37 -18.74 16.32
CA THR A 159 -9.82 -17.40 16.12
C THR A 159 -10.89 -16.32 16.36
N GLU A 160 -10.43 -15.13 16.78
CA GLU A 160 -11.29 -13.95 16.92
C GLU A 160 -10.99 -12.92 15.82
N ASP A 161 -11.96 -12.05 15.53
CA ASP A 161 -11.81 -10.97 14.53
C ASP A 161 -10.56 -10.09 14.78
N GLY A 162 -10.23 -9.83 16.06
CA GLY A 162 -9.07 -9.01 16.45
C GLY A 162 -7.70 -9.65 16.19
N ASP A 163 -7.66 -10.91 15.80
CA ASP A 163 -6.41 -11.65 15.58
C ASP A 163 -5.82 -11.49 14.16
N GLY A 164 -6.36 -10.58 13.36
CA GLY A 164 -5.88 -10.24 12.03
C GLY A 164 -6.87 -10.57 10.92
N PHE A 165 -7.57 -11.68 11.01
CA PHE A 165 -8.55 -12.11 9.99
C PHE A 165 -9.74 -11.17 9.88
N GLY A 166 -10.14 -10.52 10.97
CA GLY A 166 -11.19 -9.51 10.96
C GLY A 166 -10.86 -8.26 10.12
N TYR A 167 -9.59 -8.07 9.73
CA TYR A 167 -9.13 -6.98 8.86
C TYR A 167 -8.89 -7.42 7.42
N LEU A 168 -9.14 -8.69 7.09
CA LEU A 168 -8.85 -9.28 5.79
C LEU A 168 -10.14 -9.51 5.00
N TRP A 169 -10.18 -8.95 3.81
CA TRP A 169 -11.27 -9.09 2.86
C TRP A 169 -10.82 -9.88 1.64
N ASP A 170 -11.62 -10.81 1.17
CA ASP A 170 -11.48 -11.43 -0.13
C ASP A 170 -12.21 -10.57 -1.16
N LEU A 171 -11.55 -10.24 -2.24
CA LEU A 171 -12.10 -9.46 -3.35
C LEU A 171 -11.98 -10.24 -4.65
N LYS A 172 -13.12 -10.42 -5.31
CA LYS A 172 -13.19 -10.95 -6.67
C LYS A 172 -13.76 -9.89 -7.59
N VAL A 173 -13.01 -9.57 -8.65
CA VAL A 173 -13.43 -8.63 -9.70
C VAL A 173 -13.64 -9.42 -10.98
N THR A 174 -14.84 -9.34 -11.53
CA THR A 174 -15.20 -10.00 -12.78
C THR A 174 -15.58 -8.94 -13.82
N ILE A 175 -14.92 -8.96 -14.98
CA ILE A 175 -15.14 -8.05 -16.09
C ILE A 175 -15.63 -8.89 -17.28
N GLN A 176 -16.85 -8.67 -17.71
CA GLN A 176 -17.47 -9.33 -18.87
C GLN A 176 -17.64 -8.34 -20.00
N ASN A 177 -17.22 -8.70 -21.19
CA ASN A 177 -17.51 -7.91 -22.38
C ASN A 177 -18.95 -8.20 -22.86
N THR A 178 -19.81 -7.20 -22.79
CA THR A 178 -21.22 -7.26 -23.25
C THR A 178 -21.41 -6.61 -24.63
N ALA A 179 -20.35 -6.00 -25.19
CA ALA A 179 -20.38 -5.44 -26.54
C ALA A 179 -20.14 -6.50 -27.60
N ALA A 180 -20.50 -6.18 -28.85
CA ALA A 180 -20.24 -7.04 -29.99
C ALA A 180 -18.75 -7.04 -30.38
N ASP A 181 -18.06 -5.94 -30.13
CA ASP A 181 -16.66 -5.76 -30.48
C ASP A 181 -15.74 -6.28 -29.37
N LYS A 182 -14.50 -6.61 -29.76
CA LYS A 182 -13.47 -7.03 -28.82
C LYS A 182 -13.08 -5.88 -27.89
N ALA A 183 -13.09 -6.15 -26.59
CA ALA A 183 -12.67 -5.21 -25.57
C ALA A 183 -11.29 -5.60 -25.01
N SER A 184 -10.38 -4.64 -24.92
CA SER A 184 -9.05 -4.85 -24.31
C SER A 184 -8.71 -3.69 -23.39
N GLY A 185 -7.98 -3.98 -22.33
CA GLY A 185 -7.58 -2.97 -21.36
C GLY A 185 -6.78 -3.55 -20.20
N SER A 186 -6.47 -2.68 -19.27
CA SER A 186 -5.89 -3.02 -17.97
C SER A 186 -6.45 -2.09 -16.91
N TYR A 187 -6.60 -2.60 -15.70
CA TYR A 187 -7.02 -1.80 -14.55
C TYR A 187 -6.04 -1.93 -13.41
N TYR A 188 -6.00 -0.88 -12.63
CA TYR A 188 -5.36 -0.84 -11.31
C TYR A 188 -6.44 -0.86 -10.23
N LEU A 189 -6.18 -1.59 -9.16
CA LEU A 189 -6.95 -1.53 -7.92
C LEU A 189 -6.27 -0.59 -6.93
N TYR A 190 -6.98 0.45 -6.54
CA TYR A 190 -6.51 1.43 -5.58
C TYR A 190 -6.40 0.81 -4.18
N SER A 191 -5.23 0.90 -3.56
CA SER A 191 -4.98 0.31 -2.25
C SER A 191 -5.31 1.24 -1.08
N GLY A 192 -5.64 2.48 -1.36
CA GLY A 192 -5.97 3.46 -0.35
C GLY A 192 -4.89 4.50 -0.14
N LEU A 193 -5.12 5.38 0.83
CA LEU A 193 -4.22 6.42 1.25
C LEU A 193 -3.94 6.33 2.74
N LEU A 194 -2.68 6.50 3.11
CA LEU A 194 -2.28 6.71 4.49
C LEU A 194 -1.36 7.92 4.62
N GLY A 195 -1.63 8.72 5.65
CA GLY A 195 -0.81 9.82 6.11
C GLY A 195 -0.32 9.58 7.53
N LYS A 196 0.40 10.54 8.11
CA LYS A 196 0.73 10.56 9.53
C LYS A 196 -0.55 10.75 10.34
N LEU A 197 -0.72 9.96 11.40
CA LEU A 197 -1.83 10.13 12.34
C LEU A 197 -1.56 11.29 13.29
N HIS A 198 -0.31 11.43 13.74
CA HIS A 198 0.13 12.50 14.62
C HIS A 198 1.30 13.27 14.01
N ALA A 199 1.39 14.57 14.31
CA ALA A 199 2.47 15.41 13.80
C ALA A 199 3.87 14.92 14.22
N ASN A 200 3.94 14.23 15.34
CA ASN A 200 5.18 13.70 15.93
C ASN A 200 5.49 12.26 15.51
N ASP A 201 4.72 11.65 14.60
CA ASP A 201 5.02 10.33 14.09
C ASP A 201 6.37 10.36 13.36
N TRP A 202 7.28 9.50 13.78
CA TRP A 202 8.65 9.49 13.28
C TRP A 202 8.85 8.59 12.05
N ILE A 203 7.94 7.62 11.83
CA ILE A 203 7.93 6.82 10.59
C ILE A 203 7.09 7.56 9.54
N GLU A 204 7.73 7.88 8.42
CA GLU A 204 7.03 8.48 7.28
C GLU A 204 6.07 7.47 6.65
N PRO A 205 4.90 7.93 6.20
CA PRO A 205 4.02 7.10 5.36
C PRO A 205 4.74 6.71 4.08
N ALA A 206 4.60 5.45 3.68
CA ALA A 206 5.23 4.93 2.50
C ALA A 206 4.30 4.00 1.71
N ALA A 207 4.47 4.01 0.40
CA ALA A 207 3.98 2.95 -0.46
C ALA A 207 4.97 1.78 -0.43
N THR A 208 4.47 0.57 -0.40
CA THR A 208 5.29 -0.63 -0.29
C THR A 208 4.79 -1.73 -1.20
N SER A 209 5.69 -2.54 -1.72
CA SER A 209 5.41 -3.79 -2.40
C SER A 209 6.42 -4.85 -2.01
N TYR A 210 6.03 -6.10 -2.10
CA TYR A 210 6.91 -7.25 -1.90
C TYR A 210 6.74 -8.22 -3.05
N ALA A 211 7.84 -8.55 -3.71
CA ALA A 211 7.89 -9.42 -4.86
C ALA A 211 9.24 -10.13 -4.94
N ASP A 212 9.25 -11.40 -5.33
CA ASP A 212 10.47 -12.20 -5.56
C ASP A 212 11.50 -12.11 -4.41
N GLY A 213 11.02 -12.08 -3.17
CA GLY A 213 11.88 -12.00 -1.98
C GLY A 213 12.35 -10.59 -1.61
N ASP A 214 12.12 -9.59 -2.45
CA ASP A 214 12.54 -8.20 -2.24
C ASP A 214 11.36 -7.28 -1.92
N ALA A 215 11.61 -6.37 -0.99
CA ALA A 215 10.67 -5.32 -0.63
C ALA A 215 11.10 -4.00 -1.23
N VAL A 216 10.17 -3.35 -1.92
CA VAL A 216 10.34 -1.99 -2.43
C VAL A 216 9.50 -1.06 -1.59
N GLU A 217 10.10 0.03 -1.11
CA GLU A 217 9.43 1.08 -0.35
C GLU A 217 9.68 2.43 -1.01
N VAL A 218 8.63 3.21 -1.18
CA VAL A 218 8.66 4.55 -1.77
C VAL A 218 8.06 5.54 -0.79
N ASN A 219 8.87 6.47 -0.33
CA ASN A 219 8.46 7.53 0.59
C ASN A 219 7.98 8.78 -0.17
N ALA A 220 7.18 9.60 0.49
CA ALA A 220 6.65 10.84 -0.11
C ALA A 220 7.75 11.77 -0.65
N GLY A 221 8.96 11.76 -0.07
CA GLY A 221 10.11 12.56 -0.53
C GLY A 221 10.70 12.09 -1.86
N GLU A 222 10.46 10.85 -2.29
CA GLU A 222 11.00 10.32 -3.55
C GLU A 222 10.32 10.89 -4.80
N PHE A 223 9.18 11.55 -4.62
CA PHE A 223 8.48 12.25 -5.68
C PHE A 223 9.05 13.66 -5.94
N ASP A 224 9.79 14.22 -4.99
CA ASP A 224 10.42 15.52 -5.15
C ASP A 224 11.70 15.40 -6.01
N ARG A 225 12.04 16.50 -6.69
CA ARG A 225 13.32 16.59 -7.39
C ARG A 225 14.47 16.35 -6.41
N SER A 226 15.34 15.42 -6.73
CA SER A 226 16.53 15.11 -5.91
C SER A 226 17.79 15.51 -6.63
N THR A 227 18.69 16.21 -5.90
CA THR A 227 19.99 16.64 -6.39
C THR A 227 21.08 16.14 -5.45
N PHE A 228 22.26 15.83 -6.01
CA PHE A 228 23.45 15.55 -5.21
C PHE A 228 24.26 16.83 -5.04
N LEU A 229 24.48 17.26 -3.81
CA LEU A 229 25.16 18.51 -3.44
C LEU A 229 24.57 19.78 -4.10
N GLY A 230 23.29 19.75 -4.47
CA GLY A 230 22.63 20.87 -5.14
C GLY A 230 23.05 21.11 -6.61
N MET A 231 23.97 20.30 -7.16
CA MET A 231 24.55 20.51 -8.50
C MET A 231 24.15 19.44 -9.51
N TRP A 232 24.13 18.18 -9.12
CA TRP A 232 23.79 17.08 -10.02
C TRP A 232 22.41 16.52 -9.73
N GLU A 233 21.55 16.52 -10.73
CA GLU A 233 20.20 15.95 -10.62
C GLU A 233 20.30 14.42 -10.54
N ARG A 234 19.74 13.84 -9.47
CA ARG A 234 19.58 12.39 -9.32
C ARG A 234 18.33 11.89 -10.03
N HIS A 235 17.23 12.58 -9.81
CA HIS A 235 15.99 12.36 -10.54
C HIS A 235 15.14 13.65 -10.56
N PRO A 236 14.37 13.88 -11.63
CA PRO A 236 13.41 14.98 -11.71
C PRO A 236 12.24 14.74 -10.75
N GLN A 237 11.41 15.75 -10.57
CA GLN A 237 10.14 15.60 -9.89
C GLN A 237 9.27 14.58 -10.66
N ARG A 238 8.53 13.74 -9.93
CA ARG A 238 7.67 12.69 -10.47
C ARG A 238 6.28 12.84 -9.91
N ASP A 239 5.27 12.61 -10.75
CA ASP A 239 3.87 12.57 -10.32
C ASP A 239 3.52 11.20 -9.78
N TYR A 240 4.04 10.14 -10.38
CA TYR A 240 3.88 8.75 -9.94
C TYR A 240 5.16 7.95 -10.20
N ILE A 241 5.31 6.85 -9.48
CA ILE A 241 6.37 5.85 -9.64
C ILE A 241 5.71 4.51 -9.91
N THR A 242 6.01 3.91 -11.05
CA THR A 242 5.47 2.60 -11.46
C THR A 242 6.60 1.59 -11.58
N ASN A 243 6.38 0.41 -11.04
CA ASN A 243 7.27 -0.73 -11.12
C ASN A 243 6.52 -1.96 -11.67
N GLU A 244 7.15 -2.70 -12.55
CA GLU A 244 6.70 -4.02 -12.96
C GLU A 244 7.41 -5.06 -12.10
N LEU A 245 6.64 -5.86 -11.39
CA LEU A 245 7.13 -6.81 -10.40
C LEU A 245 6.68 -8.22 -10.79
N LYS A 246 7.63 -9.16 -10.81
CA LYS A 246 7.31 -10.58 -10.97
C LYS A 246 6.88 -11.14 -9.63
N GLU A 247 5.93 -12.08 -9.67
CA GLU A 247 5.49 -12.83 -8.48
C GLU A 247 5.17 -11.92 -7.28
N MET A 248 4.49 -10.80 -7.52
CA MET A 248 4.15 -9.86 -6.47
C MET A 248 3.25 -10.51 -5.42
N SER A 249 3.72 -10.56 -4.19
CA SER A 249 2.96 -11.07 -3.05
C SER A 249 1.94 -10.06 -2.55
N PHE A 250 2.33 -8.79 -2.45
CA PHE A 250 1.41 -7.70 -2.14
C PHE A 250 1.96 -6.33 -2.57
N GLY A 251 1.04 -5.36 -2.70
CA GLY A 251 1.36 -3.95 -2.84
C GLY A 251 0.36 -3.10 -2.05
N GLY A 252 0.77 -1.92 -1.60
CA GLY A 252 -0.11 -1.04 -0.87
C GLY A 252 0.61 0.12 -0.19
N VAL A 253 0.00 0.62 0.89
CA VAL A 253 0.51 1.75 1.66
C VAL A 253 0.56 1.43 3.15
N HIS A 254 1.47 2.05 3.86
CA HIS A 254 1.54 1.96 5.31
C HIS A 254 1.97 3.28 5.96
N ASN A 255 1.64 3.41 7.23
CA ASN A 255 2.21 4.40 8.14
C ASN A 255 2.84 3.70 9.35
N GLN A 256 3.08 4.43 10.42
CA GLN A 256 3.67 3.88 11.64
C GLN A 256 2.82 2.78 12.28
N TYR A 257 1.49 2.85 12.17
CA TYR A 257 0.56 2.03 12.95
C TYR A 257 -0.30 1.08 12.12
N TYR A 258 -0.60 1.46 10.88
CA TYR A 258 -1.55 0.76 10.02
C TYR A 258 -1.00 0.52 8.62
N CYS A 259 -1.59 -0.44 7.93
CA CYS A 259 -1.33 -0.67 6.52
C CYS A 259 -2.60 -1.07 5.77
N LEU A 260 -2.65 -0.68 4.49
CA LEU A 260 -3.67 -1.05 3.52
C LEU A 260 -2.93 -1.78 2.39
N LEU A 261 -3.13 -3.09 2.28
CA LEU A 261 -2.40 -3.94 1.37
C LEU A 261 -3.36 -4.71 0.45
N ILE A 262 -3.00 -4.84 -0.81
CA ILE A 262 -3.69 -5.68 -1.79
C ILE A 262 -2.75 -6.81 -2.19
N ARG A 263 -3.21 -8.06 -2.06
CA ARG A 263 -2.53 -9.28 -2.45
C ARG A 263 -3.23 -9.90 -3.64
N PRO A 264 -2.65 -9.93 -4.84
CA PRO A 264 -3.19 -10.69 -5.96
C PRO A 264 -2.94 -12.18 -5.73
N LEU A 265 -3.97 -13.03 -5.87
CA LEU A 265 -3.84 -14.46 -5.60
C LEU A 265 -3.31 -15.26 -6.79
N ASP A 266 -3.59 -14.81 -8.01
CA ASP A 266 -3.26 -15.55 -9.23
C ASP A 266 -1.85 -15.27 -9.77
N VAL A 267 -1.19 -14.21 -9.31
CA VAL A 267 0.10 -13.76 -9.84
C VAL A 267 1.25 -14.69 -9.44
N LYS A 268 1.31 -15.09 -8.18
CA LYS A 268 2.39 -15.93 -7.63
C LYS A 268 2.37 -17.36 -8.20
N LYS A 269 1.19 -17.89 -8.51
CA LYS A 269 1.04 -19.27 -9.04
C LYS A 269 1.46 -19.41 -10.49
N ASP A 270 1.28 -18.35 -11.27
CA ASP A 270 1.44 -18.37 -12.73
C ASP A 270 2.73 -17.72 -13.20
N GLY A 271 3.61 -17.25 -12.30
CA GLY A 271 4.83 -16.51 -12.63
C GLY A 271 4.57 -15.21 -13.41
N LYS A 272 3.37 -14.64 -13.24
CA LYS A 272 2.94 -13.44 -13.96
C LYS A 272 3.57 -12.19 -13.37
N THR A 273 3.78 -11.21 -14.22
CA THR A 273 4.18 -9.86 -13.81
C THR A 273 2.95 -9.05 -13.40
N SER A 274 3.04 -8.35 -12.28
CA SER A 274 2.05 -7.37 -11.84
C SER A 274 2.68 -5.99 -11.80
N THR A 275 1.87 -4.98 -12.07
CA THR A 275 2.29 -3.58 -12.01
C THR A 275 1.89 -2.99 -10.66
N TRP A 276 2.80 -2.24 -10.05
CA TRP A 276 2.53 -1.49 -8.85
C TRP A 276 2.90 -0.03 -9.06
N SER A 277 1.98 0.87 -8.71
CA SER A 277 2.16 2.30 -8.86
C SER A 277 1.90 3.01 -7.55
N SER A 278 2.65 4.07 -7.30
CA SER A 278 2.50 4.91 -6.12
C SER A 278 2.61 6.38 -6.49
N TRP A 279 1.93 7.24 -5.75
CA TRP A 279 1.99 8.69 -5.90
C TRP A 279 1.75 9.40 -4.57
N ARG A 280 2.17 10.66 -4.52
CA ARG A 280 2.01 11.50 -3.34
C ARG A 280 0.67 12.25 -3.39
N PHE A 281 -0.02 12.26 -2.28
CA PHE A 281 -1.19 13.10 -2.06
C PHE A 281 -0.87 14.28 -1.13
N ILE A 282 -1.39 15.46 -1.45
CA ILE A 282 -1.29 16.64 -0.59
C ILE A 282 -2.68 17.22 -0.45
N ASN A 283 -3.25 17.16 0.74
CA ASN A 283 -4.48 17.86 1.05
C ASN A 283 -4.17 19.34 1.29
N ARG A 284 -4.64 20.20 0.38
CA ARG A 284 -4.47 21.64 0.46
C ARG A 284 -5.72 22.35 0.98
N ASP A 285 -6.84 21.64 1.08
CA ASP A 285 -8.17 22.23 1.31
C ASP A 285 -8.59 22.23 2.79
N ASP A 286 -7.81 21.61 3.67
CA ASP A 286 -8.06 21.59 5.12
C ASP A 286 -7.07 22.49 5.87
N PRO A 287 -7.45 23.76 6.16
CA PRO A 287 -6.57 24.71 6.85
C PRO A 287 -6.33 24.35 8.33
N GLY A 288 -7.14 23.46 8.91
CA GLY A 288 -6.98 22.97 10.29
C GLY A 288 -5.98 21.83 10.45
N LEU A 289 -5.53 21.24 9.35
CA LEU A 289 -4.63 20.12 9.37
C LEU A 289 -3.17 20.58 9.50
N HIS A 290 -2.42 19.95 10.42
CA HIS A 290 -0.99 20.24 10.51
C HIS A 290 -0.30 19.89 9.16
N PRO A 291 0.61 20.74 8.62
CA PRO A 291 1.21 20.54 7.27
C PRO A 291 1.82 19.16 7.03
N VAL A 292 2.31 18.50 8.09
CA VAL A 292 2.86 17.14 8.04
C VAL A 292 1.76 16.09 7.85
N GLN A 293 0.58 16.30 8.44
CA GLN A 293 -0.57 15.42 8.32
C GLN A 293 -1.34 15.62 7.00
N ALA A 294 -1.16 16.79 6.37
CA ALA A 294 -1.73 17.08 5.06
C ALA A 294 -1.09 16.26 3.92
N LYS A 295 0.04 15.61 4.19
CA LYS A 295 0.74 14.77 3.22
C LYS A 295 0.43 13.30 3.46
N GLY A 296 0.13 12.59 2.40
CA GLY A 296 -0.08 11.17 2.42
C GLY A 296 0.54 10.51 1.20
N ILE A 297 0.47 9.21 1.17
CA ILE A 297 0.92 8.40 0.05
C ILE A 297 -0.18 7.44 -0.36
N GLU A 298 -0.31 7.27 -1.65
CA GLU A 298 -1.29 6.42 -2.29
C GLU A 298 -0.59 5.39 -3.16
N ALA A 299 -1.23 4.24 -3.36
CA ALA A 299 -0.74 3.22 -4.26
C ALA A 299 -1.88 2.47 -4.94
N ALA A 300 -1.54 1.78 -6.02
CA ALA A 300 -2.46 0.88 -6.71
C ALA A 300 -1.72 -0.35 -7.24
N VAL A 301 -2.43 -1.46 -7.30
CA VAL A 301 -1.95 -2.76 -7.78
C VAL A 301 -2.61 -3.06 -9.12
N GLY A 302 -1.81 -3.33 -10.15
CA GLY A 302 -2.31 -3.70 -11.47
C GLY A 302 -2.96 -5.08 -11.46
N MET A 303 -4.10 -5.17 -12.11
CA MET A 303 -4.85 -6.42 -12.29
C MET A 303 -4.32 -7.28 -13.44
N GLY A 304 -3.39 -6.75 -14.24
CA GLY A 304 -2.96 -7.32 -15.50
C GLY A 304 -3.83 -6.85 -16.67
N SER A 305 -3.38 -7.16 -17.88
CA SER A 305 -4.11 -6.84 -19.12
C SER A 305 -5.09 -7.95 -19.47
N PHE A 306 -6.23 -7.57 -20.04
CA PHE A 306 -7.21 -8.49 -20.60
C PHE A 306 -7.53 -8.14 -22.05
N SER A 307 -8.02 -9.14 -22.77
CA SER A 307 -8.49 -9.01 -24.16
C SER A 307 -9.64 -10.00 -24.32
N LEU A 308 -10.87 -9.46 -24.38
CA LEU A 308 -12.11 -10.22 -24.30
C LEU A 308 -12.88 -10.13 -25.61
N GLY A 309 -13.22 -11.28 -26.20
CA GLY A 309 -14.25 -11.39 -27.22
C GLY A 309 -15.64 -11.13 -26.64
N THR A 310 -16.67 -11.16 -27.49
CA THR A 310 -18.07 -11.00 -27.09
C THR A 310 -18.46 -12.04 -26.05
N ASN A 311 -19.05 -11.62 -24.95
CA ASN A 311 -19.46 -12.44 -23.79
C ASN A 311 -18.30 -13.14 -23.04
N GLU A 312 -17.05 -12.92 -23.42
CA GLU A 312 -15.92 -13.42 -22.64
C GLU A 312 -15.76 -12.67 -21.31
N THR A 313 -15.13 -13.35 -20.35
CA THR A 313 -15.02 -12.86 -18.99
C THR A 313 -13.57 -12.94 -18.51
N TYR A 314 -13.08 -11.86 -17.93
CA TYR A 314 -11.85 -11.82 -17.17
C TYR A 314 -12.18 -11.82 -15.66
N THR A 315 -11.48 -12.63 -14.89
CA THR A 315 -11.66 -12.68 -13.43
C THR A 315 -10.32 -12.47 -12.74
N TRP A 316 -10.29 -11.53 -11.82
CA TRP A 316 -9.19 -11.28 -10.91
C TRP A 316 -9.62 -11.61 -9.47
N LYS A 317 -8.72 -12.22 -8.72
CA LYS A 317 -8.96 -12.56 -7.31
C LYS A 317 -7.80 -12.05 -6.46
N GLY A 318 -8.13 -11.50 -5.32
CA GLY A 318 -7.13 -11.01 -4.37
C GLY A 318 -7.69 -10.87 -2.97
N GLN A 319 -6.79 -10.49 -2.08
CA GLN A 319 -7.11 -10.18 -0.69
C GLN A 319 -6.74 -8.74 -0.39
N VAL A 320 -7.56 -8.08 0.41
CA VAL A 320 -7.37 -6.70 0.84
C VAL A 320 -7.25 -6.67 2.35
N TYR A 321 -6.09 -6.34 2.86
CA TYR A 321 -5.85 -6.16 4.28
C TYR A 321 -5.93 -4.69 4.66
N THR A 322 -6.73 -4.36 5.67
CA THR A 322 -6.98 -2.99 6.11
C THR A 322 -6.92 -2.92 7.63
N GLY A 323 -5.74 -3.02 8.18
CA GLY A 323 -5.62 -3.18 9.62
C GLY A 323 -4.29 -2.73 10.23
N PRO A 324 -4.04 -3.10 11.50
CA PRO A 324 -2.86 -2.69 12.23
C PRO A 324 -1.57 -3.26 11.61
N ARG A 325 -0.55 -2.41 11.48
CA ARG A 325 0.81 -2.79 11.13
C ARG A 325 1.52 -3.39 12.34
N SER A 326 1.06 -4.56 12.76
CA SER A 326 1.56 -5.26 13.95
C SER A 326 2.25 -6.57 13.56
N GLY A 327 3.50 -6.74 14.03
CA GLY A 327 4.26 -7.94 13.72
C GLY A 327 3.59 -9.24 14.20
N SER A 328 2.82 -9.22 15.29
CA SER A 328 2.09 -10.40 15.79
C SER A 328 0.91 -10.76 14.88
N VAL A 329 0.13 -9.75 14.46
CA VAL A 329 -1.04 -9.92 13.58
C VAL A 329 -0.60 -10.40 12.20
N LEU A 330 0.36 -9.69 11.59
CA LEU A 330 0.83 -10.01 10.24
C LEU A 330 1.54 -11.38 10.20
N ASN A 331 2.32 -11.72 11.23
CA ASN A 331 2.95 -13.05 11.31
C ASN A 331 1.94 -14.19 11.44
N ARG A 332 0.77 -13.94 12.05
CA ARG A 332 -0.29 -14.94 12.12
C ARG A 332 -0.93 -15.15 10.75
N LEU A 333 -1.25 -14.09 10.03
CA LEU A 333 -1.75 -14.17 8.66
C LEU A 333 -0.76 -14.89 7.74
N ASP A 334 0.54 -14.60 7.87
CA ASP A 334 1.58 -15.27 7.08
C ASP A 334 1.63 -16.78 7.35
N LYS A 335 1.49 -17.19 8.61
CA LYS A 335 1.50 -18.61 8.98
C LYS A 335 0.30 -19.40 8.48
N GLU A 336 -0.89 -18.77 8.50
CA GLU A 336 -2.14 -19.42 8.15
C GLU A 336 -2.43 -19.37 6.64
N LEU A 337 -2.03 -18.28 5.97
CA LEU A 337 -2.42 -17.99 4.59
C LEU A 337 -1.23 -17.78 3.63
N ASP A 338 0.01 -17.89 4.11
CA ASP A 338 1.23 -17.60 3.33
C ASP A 338 1.17 -16.23 2.63
N THR A 339 0.78 -15.19 3.39
CA THR A 339 0.53 -13.85 2.83
C THR A 339 1.79 -13.03 2.61
N GLU A 340 2.85 -13.30 3.37
CA GLU A 340 4.09 -12.52 3.42
C GLU A 340 3.89 -11.05 3.88
N PHE A 341 2.72 -10.69 4.42
CA PHE A 341 2.39 -9.33 4.88
C PHE A 341 3.35 -8.79 5.95
N ARG A 342 3.98 -9.68 6.72
CA ARG A 342 5.00 -9.29 7.69
C ARG A 342 6.17 -8.53 7.06
N GLN A 343 6.41 -8.71 5.76
CA GLN A 343 7.48 -8.01 5.07
C GLN A 343 7.26 -6.50 4.98
N VAL A 344 6.04 -6.00 5.20
CA VAL A 344 5.75 -4.56 5.37
C VAL A 344 6.44 -3.95 6.59
N MET A 345 6.87 -4.80 7.54
CA MET A 345 7.61 -4.39 8.74
C MET A 345 9.10 -4.21 8.42
N HIS A 346 9.44 -3.37 7.45
CA HIS A 346 10.85 -3.16 7.06
C HIS A 346 11.72 -2.79 8.26
N TYR A 347 12.64 -3.69 8.62
CA TYR A 347 13.61 -3.46 9.69
C TYR A 347 14.93 -2.88 9.15
N GLY A 348 14.97 -2.44 7.89
CA GLY A 348 16.17 -1.92 7.23
C GLY A 348 17.34 -2.92 7.21
N TRP A 349 18.54 -2.43 6.95
CA TRP A 349 19.76 -3.25 6.89
C TRP A 349 20.10 -3.95 8.20
N PHE A 350 19.71 -3.36 9.33
CA PHE A 350 19.87 -3.98 10.67
C PHE A 350 18.79 -4.98 11.04
N ARG A 351 18.05 -5.51 10.06
CA ARG A 351 16.92 -6.43 10.25
C ARG A 351 17.19 -7.55 11.27
N LEU A 352 18.38 -8.19 11.16
CA LEU A 352 18.76 -9.26 12.07
C LEU A 352 18.94 -8.75 13.50
N LEU A 353 19.65 -7.63 13.65
CA LEU A 353 19.94 -7.01 14.96
C LEU A 353 18.67 -6.46 15.61
N SER A 354 17.82 -5.80 14.85
CA SER A 354 16.53 -5.28 15.33
C SER A 354 15.62 -6.42 15.82
N ARG A 355 15.55 -7.53 15.09
CA ARG A 355 14.79 -8.72 15.50
C ARG A 355 15.34 -9.36 16.77
N LEU A 356 16.67 -9.45 16.89
CA LEU A 356 17.33 -9.94 18.07
C LEU A 356 16.98 -9.09 19.30
N PHE A 357 17.14 -7.76 19.19
CA PHE A 357 16.86 -6.84 20.29
C PHE A 357 15.37 -6.82 20.67
N LEU A 358 14.48 -6.88 19.68
CA LEU A 358 13.04 -6.98 19.95
C LEU A 358 12.69 -8.29 20.66
N GLY A 359 13.29 -9.39 20.25
CA GLY A 359 13.13 -10.71 20.88
C GLY A 359 13.59 -10.68 22.35
N LEU A 360 14.78 -10.14 22.61
CA LEU A 360 15.32 -10.00 23.97
C LEU A 360 14.45 -9.07 24.84
N LEU A 361 14.00 -7.93 24.27
CA LEU A 361 13.12 -6.99 24.96
C LEU A 361 11.80 -7.65 25.38
N ASN A 362 11.18 -8.40 24.45
CA ASN A 362 9.93 -9.10 24.74
C ASN A 362 10.13 -10.23 25.77
N THR A 363 11.27 -10.91 25.75
CA THR A 363 11.62 -11.93 26.74
C THR A 363 11.77 -11.31 28.13
N PHE A 364 12.49 -10.20 28.24
CA PHE A 364 12.65 -9.46 29.50
C PHE A 364 11.32 -8.90 30.02
N TYR A 365 10.49 -8.38 29.10
CA TYR A 365 9.14 -7.95 29.46
C TYR A 365 8.28 -9.11 30.00
N GLY A 366 8.36 -10.27 29.38
CA GLY A 366 7.64 -11.48 29.83
C GLY A 366 8.02 -11.93 31.25
N TRP A 367 9.26 -11.63 31.69
CA TRP A 367 9.71 -11.94 33.06
C TRP A 367 9.30 -10.90 34.10
N ILE A 368 9.23 -9.63 33.71
CA ILE A 368 9.15 -8.50 34.66
C ILE A 368 7.82 -7.75 34.55
N GLY A 369 7.12 -7.83 33.40
CA GLY A 369 5.87 -7.12 33.19
C GLY A 369 6.02 -5.59 32.99
N SER A 370 7.27 -5.05 32.90
CA SER A 370 7.55 -3.63 32.75
C SER A 370 8.52 -3.38 31.60
N TYR A 371 8.10 -2.65 30.55
CA TYR A 371 8.96 -2.30 29.43
C TYR A 371 10.13 -1.40 29.84
N GLY A 372 9.94 -0.48 30.82
CA GLY A 372 11.01 0.38 31.32
C GLY A 372 12.18 -0.43 31.89
N VAL A 373 11.89 -1.43 32.70
CA VAL A 373 12.91 -2.32 33.28
C VAL A 373 13.52 -3.23 32.21
N ALA A 374 12.70 -3.71 31.26
CA ALA A 374 13.19 -4.53 30.15
C ALA A 374 14.20 -3.77 29.27
N VAL A 375 13.98 -2.47 29.01
CA VAL A 375 14.92 -1.60 28.29
C VAL A 375 16.22 -1.41 29.08
N MET A 376 16.14 -1.20 30.40
CA MET A 376 17.34 -1.09 31.24
C MET A 376 18.17 -2.38 31.21
N MET A 377 17.52 -3.54 31.29
CA MET A 377 18.21 -4.85 31.21
C MET A 377 18.85 -5.05 29.83
N LEU A 378 18.15 -4.72 28.75
CA LEU A 378 18.70 -4.79 27.40
C LEU A 378 19.93 -3.90 27.25
N THR A 379 19.86 -2.66 27.77
CA THR A 379 20.98 -1.73 27.74
C THR A 379 22.19 -2.26 28.52
N PHE A 380 21.93 -2.86 29.69
CA PHE A 380 22.99 -3.48 30.49
C PHE A 380 23.62 -4.65 29.76
N LEU A 381 22.80 -5.55 29.16
CA LEU A 381 23.28 -6.67 28.38
C LEU A 381 24.16 -6.24 27.22
N VAL A 382 23.71 -5.23 26.44
CA VAL A 382 24.47 -4.70 25.29
C VAL A 382 25.81 -4.11 25.76
N ARG A 383 25.80 -3.31 26.84
CA ARG A 383 27.03 -2.77 27.41
C ARG A 383 27.98 -3.86 27.87
N PHE A 384 27.46 -4.90 28.52
CA PHE A 384 28.27 -6.03 28.96
C PHE A 384 28.90 -6.79 27.78
N CYS A 385 28.16 -6.98 26.68
CA CYS A 385 28.71 -7.61 25.46
C CYS A 385 29.79 -6.75 24.77
N ILE A 386 29.66 -5.41 24.83
CA ILE A 386 30.62 -4.48 24.22
C ILE A 386 31.83 -4.24 25.13
N TRP A 387 31.71 -4.45 26.45
CA TRP A 387 32.77 -4.19 27.41
C TRP A 387 34.13 -4.85 27.07
N PRO A 388 34.21 -6.13 26.67
CA PRO A 388 35.49 -6.72 26.31
C PRO A 388 36.18 -6.09 25.08
N LEU A 389 35.41 -5.38 24.24
CA LEU A 389 35.96 -4.62 23.09
C LEU A 389 36.61 -3.30 23.53
N HIS A 390 36.25 -2.78 24.73
CA HIS A 390 36.81 -1.53 25.29
C HIS A 390 38.03 -1.76 26.20
N ILE A 391 38.33 -3.00 26.58
CA ILE A 391 39.44 -3.33 27.50
C ILE A 391 40.79 -3.52 26.78
N LYS A 392 40.85 -3.33 25.47
CA LYS A 392 42.13 -3.39 24.71
C LYS A 392 42.74 -2.04 24.50
#